data_c7022597918d008730109482c562158c
#
_entry.id   c7022597918d008730109482c562158c
#
_cell.length_a   1.000
_cell.length_b   1.000
_cell.length_c   1.000
_cell.angle_alpha   90.00
_cell.angle_beta   90.00
_cell.angle_gamma   90.00
#
_symmetry.space_group_name_H-M   'P 1'
#
loop_
_entity.id
_entity.type
_entity.pdbx_description
1 polymer ?
#
loop_
_entity_poly.entity_id
_entity_poly.type
_entity_poly.pdbx_seq_one_letter_code
_entity_poly.pdbx_strand_id
1 'polypeptide(L)'
;MKQTIKKFSRHRMERSSLCFLTILIIVSFVLQACAPNVSAGNLENMITPLVPTSAPAPTSGRPEYGPGELVDYIAQSGDTLPALAERFNTTVDEIMEANPIIPLDATTMPPGFPMKIPIYYLALWGTAYQSLPDHAFVNGPSQIGFSTSAFVASTNGWLKNYRTYAGEKMRTGAETVDYVAANYSLSPRLLLALLEYQSGALTQPEIPAGKYLLGLKRSFYEGPYLQLVLAANTLNNGYYSWRAGKLTEFELLDRSLIRPDPWQNAASVSLQYYFSRLYAGDKYHASIGPEGLARVYQNLFGDPWLDSTIILPGSLQQPALRFPFLQGHIWAYTSGPHTGWGSGEPYAALDFAPASDVSGCFTVARDLYTTAMADGLIVRADIDGVILDLDKDGDERTGWVLFYLHTATDSRIFVGKEVKAGEPIGYPSCEGGSSTGTHVHVARKYNGEWILAAGPLAFNLEGWVTGGGELAREGTLTRGALVVTACECSDFSTQVISEVSSK
;
A
#
# COMPACT_ATOMS: atom_id res chain seq x y z
N MET A 1 5.56 -58.55 -34.04
CA MET A 1 6.81 -58.54 -33.26
C MET A 1 6.54 -57.88 -31.94
N LYS A 2 6.03 -58.64 -30.99
CA LYS A 2 5.76 -58.20 -29.58
C LYS A 2 6.81 -58.86 -28.71
N GLN A 3 7.25 -58.16 -27.69
CA GLN A 3 8.09 -58.52 -26.56
C GLN A 3 9.41 -57.72 -26.56
N THR A 4 9.47 -56.77 -25.69
CA THR A 4 10.56 -56.50 -24.74
C THR A 4 10.43 -55.08 -24.19
N ILE A 5 9.54 -54.82 -23.25
CA ILE A 5 9.62 -53.72 -22.26
C ILE A 5 8.82 -54.15 -21.03
N LYS A 6 9.44 -54.87 -20.10
CA LYS A 6 8.98 -55.03 -18.72
C LYS A 6 10.09 -55.69 -17.91
N LYS A 7 11.07 -54.87 -17.46
CA LYS A 7 11.98 -55.25 -16.36
C LYS A 7 12.95 -54.13 -15.97
N PHE A 8 12.44 -52.95 -15.64
CA PHE A 8 13.32 -51.92 -15.07
C PHE A 8 12.62 -50.99 -14.07
N SER A 9 11.70 -51.49 -13.26
CA SER A 9 10.98 -50.64 -12.32
C SER A 9 10.88 -51.14 -10.87
N ARG A 10 11.64 -52.14 -10.45
CA ARG A 10 11.53 -52.67 -9.08
C ARG A 10 12.76 -52.54 -8.20
N HIS A 11 13.89 -52.06 -8.70
CA HIS A 11 15.12 -51.95 -7.90
C HIS A 11 15.49 -50.55 -7.44
N ARG A 12 14.68 -49.52 -7.73
CA ARG A 12 14.99 -48.13 -7.33
C ARG A 12 14.20 -47.64 -6.13
N MET A 13 13.21 -48.37 -5.63
CA MET A 13 12.38 -47.96 -4.50
C MET A 13 12.86 -48.47 -3.12
N GLU A 14 13.71 -49.51 -3.09
CA GLU A 14 14.21 -50.04 -1.80
C GLU A 14 15.48 -49.34 -1.27
N ARG A 15 16.22 -48.61 -2.15
CA ARG A 15 17.42 -47.87 -1.70
C ARG A 15 17.14 -46.49 -1.12
N SER A 16 16.00 -45.89 -1.40
CA SER A 16 15.64 -44.56 -0.87
C SER A 16 15.07 -44.63 0.56
N SER A 17 14.40 -45.71 0.93
CA SER A 17 13.86 -45.87 2.30
C SER A 17 14.94 -46.19 3.33
N LEU A 18 16.03 -46.83 2.94
CA LEU A 18 17.12 -47.13 3.88
C LEU A 18 18.00 -45.90 4.17
N CYS A 19 18.15 -44.98 3.21
CA CYS A 19 18.89 -43.72 3.43
C CYS A 19 18.14 -42.73 4.36
N PHE A 20 16.80 -42.73 4.31
CA PHE A 20 16.02 -41.85 5.20
C PHE A 20 16.02 -42.34 6.65
N LEU A 21 16.04 -43.65 6.86
CA LEU A 21 16.08 -44.20 8.24
C LEU A 21 17.44 -44.01 8.90
N THR A 22 18.54 -44.08 8.17
CA THR A 22 19.90 -43.84 8.67
C THR A 22 20.16 -42.37 9.00
N ILE A 23 19.59 -41.44 8.26
CA ILE A 23 19.71 -40.00 8.53
C ILE A 23 18.90 -39.61 9.79
N LEU A 24 17.72 -40.22 10.00
CA LEU A 24 16.92 -39.97 11.21
C LEU A 24 17.57 -40.48 12.49
N ILE A 25 18.29 -41.60 12.44
CA ILE A 25 19.00 -42.17 13.56
C ILE A 25 20.26 -41.35 13.92
N ILE A 26 20.96 -40.80 12.91
CA ILE A 26 22.14 -39.94 13.12
C ILE A 26 21.76 -38.59 13.75
N VAL A 27 20.61 -37.98 13.34
CA VAL A 27 20.12 -36.73 13.90
C VAL A 27 19.65 -36.91 15.38
N SER A 28 19.16 -38.10 15.75
CA SER A 28 18.75 -38.39 17.13
C SER A 28 19.94 -38.58 18.09
N PHE A 29 21.13 -38.95 17.59
CA PHE A 29 22.33 -39.12 18.45
C PHE A 29 23.15 -37.83 18.63
N VAL A 30 22.99 -36.82 17.77
CA VAL A 30 23.74 -35.55 17.89
C VAL A 30 23.08 -34.58 18.87
N LEU A 31 21.82 -34.79 19.25
CA LEU A 31 21.09 -33.94 20.19
C LEU A 31 21.25 -34.33 21.67
N GLN A 32 22.05 -35.38 22.00
CA GLN A 32 22.26 -35.83 23.39
C GLN A 32 23.66 -35.55 24.00
N ALA A 33 24.52 -34.83 23.29
CA ALA A 33 25.87 -34.57 23.74
C ALA A 33 26.17 -33.08 23.87
N CYS A 34 25.48 -32.35 24.76
CA CYS A 34 25.92 -31.09 25.35
C CYS A 34 24.94 -30.66 26.47
N ALA A 35 24.90 -31.37 27.55
CA ALA A 35 24.42 -30.83 28.82
C ALA A 35 25.67 -30.54 29.67
N PRO A 36 25.96 -29.30 30.07
CA PRO A 36 27.00 -29.03 31.05
C PRO A 36 26.54 -29.51 32.43
N ASN A 37 27.33 -30.31 33.07
CA ASN A 37 27.20 -30.65 34.50
C ASN A 37 27.35 -29.36 35.32
N VAL A 38 26.25 -28.80 35.77
CA VAL A 38 26.27 -27.74 36.79
C VAL A 38 26.32 -28.41 38.15
N SER A 39 27.49 -28.37 38.77
CA SER A 39 27.72 -28.68 40.19
C SER A 39 26.87 -27.72 41.03
N ALA A 40 26.08 -28.27 41.96
CA ALA A 40 25.33 -27.52 42.95
C ALA A 40 26.28 -26.80 43.92
N GLY A 41 26.57 -25.56 43.63
CA GLY A 41 27.29 -24.63 44.51
C GLY A 41 26.46 -23.37 44.71
N ASN A 42 26.00 -23.19 45.92
CA ASN A 42 25.42 -21.98 46.55
C ASN A 42 24.84 -20.89 45.69
N LEU A 43 23.55 -20.93 45.45
CA LEU A 43 22.69 -19.88 44.88
C LEU A 43 22.10 -19.01 46.03
N GLU A 44 22.93 -18.44 46.84
CA GLU A 44 22.57 -17.31 47.71
C GLU A 44 23.58 -16.18 47.50
N ASN A 45 23.11 -15.08 46.95
CA ASN A 45 23.80 -13.82 46.69
C ASN A 45 24.24 -13.56 45.24
N MET A 46 23.28 -13.44 44.32
CA MET A 46 23.35 -12.55 43.16
C MET A 46 21.94 -12.24 42.58
N ILE A 47 21.06 -11.77 43.42
CA ILE A 47 19.92 -10.96 42.94
C ILE A 47 20.37 -9.52 43.04
N THR A 48 21.08 -9.05 42.02
CA THR A 48 21.10 -7.61 41.73
C THR A 48 19.68 -7.27 41.30
N PRO A 49 18.96 -6.34 41.94
CA PRO A 49 17.69 -5.88 41.42
C PRO A 49 17.98 -5.34 40.02
N LEU A 50 17.35 -5.90 38.99
CA LEU A 50 17.19 -5.22 37.70
C LEU A 50 16.52 -3.90 38.05
N VAL A 51 17.31 -2.83 38.09
CA VAL A 51 16.78 -1.47 38.03
C VAL A 51 15.94 -1.45 36.75
N PRO A 52 14.63 -1.25 36.83
CA PRO A 52 13.84 -1.09 35.64
C PRO A 52 14.48 0.07 34.89
N THR A 53 15.01 -0.22 33.70
CA THR A 53 15.43 0.83 32.76
C THR A 53 14.17 1.67 32.59
N SER A 54 14.18 2.89 33.11
CA SER A 54 13.07 3.80 32.99
C SER A 54 12.72 3.87 31.50
N ALA A 55 11.48 3.51 31.15
CA ALA A 55 10.97 3.72 29.82
C ALA A 55 11.27 5.16 29.42
N PRO A 56 11.75 5.43 28.20
CA PRO A 56 11.99 6.79 27.76
C PRO A 56 10.70 7.59 28.00
N ALA A 57 10.85 8.77 28.63
CA ALA A 57 9.72 9.62 28.94
C ALA A 57 8.92 9.89 27.67
N PRO A 58 7.58 9.92 27.72
CA PRO A 58 6.75 10.19 26.55
C PRO A 58 7.19 11.52 25.93
N THR A 59 7.53 11.46 24.65
CA THR A 59 8.00 12.64 23.88
C THR A 59 6.84 13.54 23.42
N SER A 60 5.58 13.12 23.63
CA SER A 60 4.41 13.95 23.36
C SER A 60 4.27 14.99 24.48
N GLY A 61 4.26 16.26 24.15
CA GLY A 61 3.95 17.32 25.10
C GLY A 61 2.47 17.38 25.50
N ARG A 62 1.68 16.31 25.24
CA ARG A 62 0.27 16.24 25.58
C ARG A 62 0.07 15.75 27.01
N PRO A 63 -0.96 16.27 27.72
CA PRO A 63 -1.34 15.79 29.04
C PRO A 63 -1.87 14.34 28.97
N GLU A 64 -1.95 13.69 30.12
CA GLU A 64 -2.77 12.49 30.27
C GLU A 64 -4.24 12.89 30.32
N TYR A 65 -5.09 12.13 29.63
CA TYR A 65 -6.53 12.39 29.55
C TYR A 65 -7.29 11.36 30.40
N GLY A 66 -8.40 11.79 30.99
CA GLY A 66 -9.35 10.90 31.66
C GLY A 66 -10.10 10.00 30.64
N PRO A 67 -10.55 8.80 31.07
CA PRO A 67 -11.32 7.92 30.18
C PRO A 67 -12.58 8.60 29.64
N GLY A 68 -12.74 8.64 28.30
CA GLY A 68 -13.86 9.29 27.63
C GLY A 68 -13.85 10.83 27.68
N GLU A 69 -12.74 11.44 28.10
CA GLU A 69 -12.59 12.89 28.06
C GLU A 69 -12.72 13.40 26.62
N LEU A 70 -13.50 14.49 26.44
CA LEU A 70 -13.71 15.07 25.13
C LEU A 70 -12.55 15.99 24.76
N VAL A 71 -11.78 15.61 23.75
CA VAL A 71 -10.69 16.43 23.23
C VAL A 71 -11.10 17.16 21.96
N ASP A 72 -10.47 18.33 21.74
CA ASP A 72 -10.61 19.08 20.50
C ASP A 72 -9.79 18.43 19.39
N TYR A 73 -10.44 18.24 18.23
CA TYR A 73 -9.82 17.76 17.02
C TYR A 73 -10.25 18.60 15.83
N ILE A 74 -9.33 18.86 14.93
CA ILE A 74 -9.61 19.49 13.64
C ILE A 74 -9.41 18.42 12.57
N ALA A 75 -10.48 18.07 11.88
CA ALA A 75 -10.46 17.03 10.86
C ALA A 75 -9.44 17.35 9.76
N GLN A 76 -8.70 16.33 9.36
CA GLN A 76 -7.69 16.40 8.31
C GLN A 76 -8.23 15.80 7.01
N SER A 77 -7.59 16.13 5.88
CA SER A 77 -7.94 15.56 4.58
C SER A 77 -7.90 14.03 4.64
N GLY A 78 -9.00 13.38 4.26
CA GLY A 78 -9.11 11.92 4.23
C GLY A 78 -9.39 11.23 5.56
N ASP A 79 -9.64 11.97 6.65
CA ASP A 79 -10.11 11.39 7.88
C ASP A 79 -11.47 10.71 7.72
N THR A 80 -11.62 9.56 8.34
CA THR A 80 -12.87 8.81 8.41
C THR A 80 -13.20 8.48 9.87
N LEU A 81 -14.48 8.38 10.21
CA LEU A 81 -14.88 8.08 11.58
C LEU A 81 -14.28 6.77 12.12
N PRO A 82 -14.25 5.66 11.36
CA PRO A 82 -13.62 4.43 11.84
C PRO A 82 -12.12 4.60 12.14
N ALA A 83 -11.36 5.31 11.28
CA ALA A 83 -9.93 5.53 11.51
C ALA A 83 -9.69 6.44 12.72
N LEU A 84 -10.51 7.46 12.93
CA LEU A 84 -10.44 8.31 14.12
C LEU A 84 -10.77 7.53 15.40
N ALA A 85 -11.78 6.66 15.35
CA ALA A 85 -12.13 5.81 16.49
C ALA A 85 -10.94 4.96 16.96
N GLU A 86 -10.25 4.30 16.02
CA GLU A 86 -9.05 3.50 16.33
C GLU A 86 -7.90 4.37 16.89
N ARG A 87 -7.62 5.53 16.30
CA ARG A 87 -6.54 6.44 16.74
C ARG A 87 -6.75 6.97 18.16
N PHE A 88 -8.00 7.27 18.53
CA PHE A 88 -8.36 7.80 19.84
C PHE A 88 -8.81 6.72 20.82
N ASN A 89 -8.75 5.43 20.41
CA ASN A 89 -9.18 4.27 21.19
C ASN A 89 -10.62 4.37 21.70
N THR A 90 -11.51 4.88 20.85
CA THR A 90 -12.94 5.10 21.11
C THR A 90 -13.79 4.33 20.08
N THR A 91 -15.08 4.61 20.00
CA THR A 91 -16.00 4.03 19.01
C THR A 91 -16.56 5.10 18.08
N VAL A 92 -17.01 4.67 16.90
CA VAL A 92 -17.72 5.57 15.95
C VAL A 92 -18.97 6.13 16.60
N ASP A 93 -19.71 5.32 17.37
CA ASP A 93 -20.94 5.74 18.04
C ASP A 93 -20.69 6.86 19.07
N GLU A 94 -19.63 6.74 19.88
CA GLU A 94 -19.25 7.78 20.85
C GLU A 94 -18.80 9.08 20.14
N ILE A 95 -18.08 8.99 19.01
CA ILE A 95 -17.73 10.16 18.19
C ILE A 95 -19.00 10.82 17.65
N MET A 96 -19.94 10.04 17.13
CA MET A 96 -21.21 10.54 16.58
C MET A 96 -22.08 11.19 17.67
N GLU A 97 -22.15 10.58 18.86
CA GLU A 97 -22.86 11.15 20.01
C GLU A 97 -22.30 12.51 20.42
N ALA A 98 -20.95 12.65 20.42
CA ALA A 98 -20.28 13.91 20.72
C ALA A 98 -20.41 14.96 19.60
N ASN A 99 -20.75 14.54 18.37
CA ASN A 99 -20.86 15.39 17.18
C ASN A 99 -22.16 15.15 16.39
N PRO A 100 -23.35 15.46 16.93
CA PRO A 100 -24.63 15.10 16.32
C PRO A 100 -24.91 15.79 14.96
N ILE A 101 -24.08 16.71 14.53
CA ILE A 101 -24.17 17.38 13.24
C ILE A 101 -23.59 16.53 12.10
N ILE A 102 -22.79 15.48 12.37
CA ILE A 102 -22.20 14.63 11.37
C ILE A 102 -23.29 13.70 10.79
N PRO A 103 -23.47 13.65 9.46
CA PRO A 103 -24.43 12.74 8.83
C PRO A 103 -24.06 11.27 9.05
N LEU A 104 -25.07 10.39 9.18
CA LEU A 104 -24.86 8.95 9.36
C LEU A 104 -24.17 8.26 8.16
N ASP A 105 -24.28 8.86 6.99
CA ASP A 105 -23.67 8.39 5.73
C ASP A 105 -22.37 9.13 5.37
N ALA A 106 -21.79 9.85 6.33
CA ALA A 106 -20.52 10.55 6.11
C ALA A 106 -19.40 9.56 5.72
N THR A 107 -18.71 9.85 4.62
CA THR A 107 -17.62 9.01 4.11
C THR A 107 -16.26 9.52 4.60
N THR A 108 -15.95 10.78 4.33
CA THR A 108 -14.75 11.50 4.78
C THR A 108 -15.14 12.75 5.52
N MET A 109 -14.36 13.12 6.53
CA MET A 109 -14.58 14.38 7.27
C MET A 109 -14.12 15.58 6.44
N PRO A 110 -14.87 16.69 6.46
CA PRO A 110 -14.42 17.90 5.81
C PRO A 110 -13.12 18.42 6.46
N PRO A 111 -12.02 18.65 5.70
CA PRO A 111 -10.81 19.22 6.25
C PRO A 111 -11.07 20.57 6.93
N GLY A 112 -10.52 20.72 8.13
CA GLY A 112 -10.76 21.92 8.96
C GLY A 112 -12.04 21.87 9.81
N PHE A 113 -12.86 20.83 9.70
CA PHE A 113 -14.07 20.68 10.52
C PHE A 113 -13.71 20.43 11.99
N PRO A 114 -14.21 21.27 12.94
CA PRO A 114 -13.95 21.09 14.36
C PRO A 114 -14.82 19.95 14.92
N MET A 115 -14.18 19.04 15.64
CA MET A 115 -14.82 17.88 16.26
C MET A 115 -14.47 17.79 17.75
N LYS A 116 -15.33 17.14 18.50
CA LYS A 116 -15.04 16.65 19.86
C LYS A 116 -14.92 15.14 19.78
N ILE A 117 -13.78 14.59 20.21
CA ILE A 117 -13.53 13.14 20.17
C ILE A 117 -13.35 12.65 21.60
N PRO A 118 -14.12 11.65 22.06
CA PRO A 118 -13.84 10.95 23.30
C PRO A 118 -12.52 10.20 23.20
N ILE A 119 -11.60 10.40 24.14
CA ILE A 119 -10.31 9.69 24.15
C ILE A 119 -10.26 8.71 25.32
N TYR A 120 -9.86 7.46 25.01
CA TYR A 120 -9.46 6.49 26.02
C TYR A 120 -7.94 6.38 25.99
N TYR A 121 -7.31 7.23 26.79
CA TYR A 121 -5.89 7.48 26.73
C TYR A 121 -5.05 6.20 26.85
N LEU A 122 -4.21 5.98 25.86
CA LEU A 122 -3.08 5.06 25.93
C LEU A 122 -1.81 5.88 25.98
N ALA A 123 -0.79 5.43 26.70
CA ALA A 123 0.48 6.14 26.80
C ALA A 123 1.01 6.48 25.40
N LEU A 124 1.21 7.78 25.13
CA LEU A 124 1.69 8.29 23.86
C LEU A 124 3.20 8.47 23.94
N TRP A 125 3.92 7.74 23.11
CA TRP A 125 5.38 7.78 23.06
C TRP A 125 5.92 8.49 21.81
N GLY A 126 5.04 8.78 20.85
CA GLY A 126 5.38 9.49 19.63
C GLY A 126 5.41 11.01 19.79
N THR A 127 5.98 11.68 18.80
CA THR A 127 6.03 13.14 18.72
C THR A 127 4.71 13.69 18.16
N ALA A 128 4.32 14.90 18.65
CA ALA A 128 3.23 15.66 18.03
C ALA A 128 3.71 16.47 16.79
N TYR A 129 5.02 16.50 16.50
CA TYR A 129 5.57 17.20 15.35
C TYR A 129 5.15 16.53 14.04
N GLN A 130 4.52 17.30 13.16
CA GLN A 130 4.14 16.87 11.81
C GLN A 130 5.27 17.21 10.83
N SER A 131 5.87 16.18 10.23
CA SER A 131 7.06 16.32 9.38
C SER A 131 6.73 16.79 7.97
N LEU A 132 5.58 16.40 7.42
CA LEU A 132 5.18 16.68 6.04
C LEU A 132 3.65 16.67 5.92
N PRO A 133 3.02 17.61 5.20
CA PRO A 133 1.59 17.54 4.91
C PRO A 133 1.25 16.47 3.87
N ASP A 134 0.03 15.94 3.90
CA ASP A 134 -0.39 14.81 3.05
C ASP A 134 -0.35 15.12 1.54
N HIS A 135 -0.65 16.37 1.13
CA HIS A 135 -0.53 16.77 -0.27
C HIS A 135 0.90 16.76 -0.82
N ALA A 136 1.91 16.87 0.06
CA ALA A 136 3.32 16.74 -0.31
C ALA A 136 3.81 15.28 -0.33
N PHE A 137 3.01 14.36 0.18
CA PHE A 137 3.28 12.91 0.16
C PHE A 137 2.74 12.26 -1.12
N VAL A 138 1.51 12.59 -1.51
CA VAL A 138 0.80 11.97 -2.64
C VAL A 138 1.26 12.58 -3.98
N ASN A 139 1.33 11.76 -5.03
CA ASN A 139 1.48 12.25 -6.41
C ASN A 139 0.13 12.77 -6.92
N GLY A 140 -0.28 13.90 -6.38
CA GLY A 140 -1.56 14.55 -6.61
C GLY A 140 -1.43 15.97 -7.17
N PRO A 141 -2.47 16.82 -7.06
CA PRO A 141 -2.52 18.15 -7.65
C PRO A 141 -1.34 19.05 -7.30
N SER A 142 -0.80 18.97 -6.08
CA SER A 142 0.39 19.73 -5.66
C SER A 142 1.66 19.42 -6.47
N GLN A 143 1.67 18.32 -7.22
CA GLN A 143 2.82 17.94 -8.06
C GLN A 143 2.70 18.42 -9.52
N ILE A 144 1.57 19.01 -9.90
CA ILE A 144 1.36 19.54 -11.24
C ILE A 144 2.35 20.68 -11.51
N GLY A 145 2.95 20.68 -12.70
CA GLY A 145 3.96 21.66 -13.09
C GLY A 145 5.38 21.40 -12.57
N PHE A 146 5.59 20.41 -11.70
CA PHE A 146 6.94 19.99 -11.31
C PHE A 146 7.55 19.07 -12.37
N SER A 147 8.75 19.41 -12.83
CA SER A 147 9.53 18.57 -13.77
C SER A 147 10.71 17.96 -13.05
N THR A 148 10.62 16.67 -12.74
CA THR A 148 11.70 15.89 -12.15
C THR A 148 12.97 15.93 -12.99
N SER A 149 12.83 15.80 -14.33
CA SER A 149 13.96 15.83 -15.25
C SER A 149 14.67 17.18 -15.25
N ALA A 150 13.93 18.30 -15.29
CA ALA A 150 14.53 19.63 -15.23
C ALA A 150 15.20 19.88 -13.88
N PHE A 151 14.58 19.45 -12.77
CA PHE A 151 15.13 19.59 -11.44
C PHE A 151 16.43 18.80 -11.27
N VAL A 152 16.42 17.50 -11.59
CA VAL A 152 17.62 16.64 -11.50
C VAL A 152 18.73 17.14 -12.42
N ALA A 153 18.41 17.63 -13.62
CA ALA A 153 19.40 18.21 -14.55
C ALA A 153 20.10 19.44 -13.97
N SER A 154 19.45 20.20 -13.09
CA SER A 154 20.02 21.40 -12.45
C SER A 154 20.95 21.08 -11.28
N THR A 155 21.00 19.81 -10.81
CA THR A 155 21.82 19.36 -9.69
C THR A 155 23.17 18.79 -10.14
N ASN A 156 24.08 18.55 -9.17
CA ASN A 156 25.39 17.96 -9.43
C ASN A 156 25.54 16.53 -8.84
N GLY A 157 24.44 15.95 -8.35
CA GLY A 157 24.44 14.65 -7.72
C GLY A 157 24.48 13.49 -8.73
N TRP A 158 24.76 12.30 -8.20
CA TRP A 158 24.90 11.07 -8.99
C TRP A 158 23.62 10.68 -9.74
N LEU A 159 22.44 11.08 -9.25
CA LEU A 159 21.15 10.73 -9.87
C LEU A 159 21.03 11.24 -11.30
N LYS A 160 21.68 12.38 -11.62
CA LYS A 160 21.72 12.97 -12.96
C LYS A 160 22.29 12.00 -14.02
N ASN A 161 23.29 11.22 -13.64
CA ASN A 161 23.98 10.29 -14.53
C ASN A 161 23.52 8.85 -14.37
N TYR A 162 22.66 8.57 -13.39
CA TYR A 162 22.17 7.22 -13.13
C TYR A 162 21.26 6.74 -14.27
N ARG A 163 21.39 5.46 -14.61
CA ARG A 163 20.56 4.75 -15.58
C ARG A 163 20.25 3.36 -15.05
N THR A 164 19.02 2.89 -15.27
CA THR A 164 18.60 1.55 -14.89
C THR A 164 17.53 1.02 -15.82
N TYR A 165 17.38 -0.31 -15.86
CA TYR A 165 16.25 -0.96 -16.52
C TYR A 165 15.09 -1.08 -15.54
N ALA A 166 13.96 -0.46 -15.86
CA ALA A 166 12.75 -0.49 -15.06
C ALA A 166 11.51 -0.34 -15.97
N GLY A 167 10.42 -1.08 -15.71
CA GLY A 167 9.20 -1.05 -16.53
C GLY A 167 9.53 -1.26 -18.01
N GLU A 168 10.25 -2.34 -18.31
CA GLU A 168 10.60 -2.82 -19.65
C GLU A 168 11.45 -1.87 -20.54
N LYS A 169 12.01 -0.81 -19.97
CA LYS A 169 12.91 0.10 -20.71
C LYS A 169 14.04 0.66 -19.84
N MET A 170 15.08 1.16 -20.53
CA MET A 170 16.14 1.94 -19.87
C MET A 170 15.60 3.31 -19.48
N ARG A 171 15.76 3.69 -18.22
CA ARG A 171 15.35 4.99 -17.65
C ARG A 171 16.54 5.75 -17.10
N THR A 172 16.48 7.06 -17.19
CA THR A 172 17.35 7.97 -16.44
C THR A 172 16.99 7.96 -14.95
N GLY A 173 17.85 8.55 -14.09
CA GLY A 173 17.52 8.69 -12.67
C GLY A 173 16.21 9.46 -12.44
N ALA A 174 15.99 10.55 -13.15
CA ALA A 174 14.76 11.32 -13.09
C ALA A 174 13.52 10.50 -13.55
N GLU A 175 13.63 9.83 -14.71
CA GLU A 175 12.54 8.96 -15.20
C GLU A 175 12.27 7.75 -14.28
N THR A 176 13.27 7.29 -13.52
CA THR A 176 13.11 6.24 -12.51
C THR A 176 12.30 6.75 -11.33
N VAL A 177 12.56 7.99 -10.88
CA VAL A 177 11.77 8.64 -9.83
C VAL A 177 10.33 8.84 -10.29
N ASP A 178 10.12 9.37 -11.51
CA ASP A 178 8.77 9.57 -12.07
C ASP A 178 8.02 8.24 -12.22
N TYR A 179 8.71 7.18 -12.65
CA TYR A 179 8.13 5.85 -12.79
C TYR A 179 7.63 5.28 -11.44
N VAL A 180 8.44 5.41 -10.39
CA VAL A 180 8.03 4.98 -9.04
C VAL A 180 6.94 5.91 -8.51
N ALA A 181 7.05 7.22 -8.71
CA ALA A 181 6.05 8.21 -8.29
C ALA A 181 4.67 7.92 -8.88
N ALA A 182 4.57 7.67 -10.18
CA ALA A 182 3.31 7.38 -10.86
C ALA A 182 2.68 6.07 -10.39
N ASN A 183 3.45 4.98 -10.33
CA ASN A 183 2.92 3.67 -10.00
C ASN A 183 2.56 3.51 -8.52
N TYR A 184 3.38 4.07 -7.60
CA TYR A 184 3.11 4.04 -6.15
C TYR A 184 2.25 5.21 -5.66
N SER A 185 1.95 6.17 -6.53
CA SER A 185 1.22 7.41 -6.22
C SER A 185 1.90 8.25 -5.13
N LEU A 186 3.23 8.29 -5.14
CA LEU A 186 4.06 9.06 -4.23
C LEU A 186 4.61 10.32 -4.92
N SER A 187 4.65 11.43 -4.18
CA SER A 187 5.25 12.68 -4.65
C SER A 187 6.69 12.48 -5.18
N PRO A 188 7.01 12.88 -6.41
CA PRO A 188 8.38 12.83 -6.91
C PRO A 188 9.31 13.73 -6.09
N ARG A 189 8.82 14.84 -5.51
CA ARG A 189 9.59 15.70 -4.59
C ARG A 189 9.95 14.96 -3.31
N LEU A 190 9.02 14.20 -2.73
CA LEU A 190 9.29 13.37 -1.55
C LEU A 190 10.35 12.29 -1.86
N LEU A 191 10.22 11.60 -2.99
CA LEU A 191 11.19 10.57 -3.39
C LEU A 191 12.57 11.16 -3.62
N LEU A 192 12.68 12.35 -4.23
CA LEU A 192 13.95 13.07 -4.39
C LEU A 192 14.54 13.50 -3.05
N ALA A 193 13.71 14.05 -2.14
CA ALA A 193 14.14 14.42 -0.79
C ALA A 193 14.65 13.21 0.00
N LEU A 194 13.99 12.06 -0.12
CA LEU A 194 14.40 10.82 0.53
C LEU A 194 15.74 10.29 -0.04
N LEU A 195 15.90 10.29 -1.37
CA LEU A 195 17.14 9.92 -2.04
C LEU A 195 18.28 10.86 -1.61
N GLU A 196 18.03 12.17 -1.53
CA GLU A 196 19.04 13.13 -1.07
C GLU A 196 19.40 12.90 0.39
N TYR A 197 18.40 12.78 1.29
CA TYR A 197 18.61 12.57 2.71
C TYR A 197 19.44 11.32 3.03
N GLN A 198 19.18 10.22 2.32
CA GLN A 198 19.83 8.94 2.59
C GLN A 198 21.15 8.73 1.83
N SER A 199 21.32 9.36 0.69
CA SER A 199 22.42 9.03 -0.21
C SER A 199 23.08 10.22 -0.93
N GLY A 200 22.64 11.46 -0.68
CA GLY A 200 23.16 12.63 -1.35
C GLY A 200 22.92 12.59 -2.87
N ALA A 201 21.80 12.06 -3.31
CA ALA A 201 21.53 11.77 -4.72
C ALA A 201 21.60 13.00 -5.64
N LEU A 202 21.35 14.19 -5.09
CA LEU A 202 21.32 15.46 -5.81
C LEU A 202 22.58 16.29 -5.60
N THR A 203 23.36 16.00 -4.54
CA THR A 203 24.56 16.79 -4.16
C THR A 203 25.87 16.03 -4.29
N GLN A 204 25.90 14.71 -4.05
CA GLN A 204 27.13 13.91 -4.13
C GLN A 204 27.35 13.44 -5.57
N PRO A 205 28.57 13.60 -6.14
CA PRO A 205 28.85 13.26 -7.54
C PRO A 205 28.84 11.76 -7.82
N GLU A 206 29.10 10.93 -6.81
CA GLU A 206 29.18 9.48 -6.91
C GLU A 206 28.18 8.78 -6.03
N ILE A 207 27.68 7.61 -6.50
CA ILE A 207 26.81 6.74 -5.72
C ILE A 207 27.58 6.23 -4.50
N PRO A 208 27.07 6.40 -3.27
CA PRO A 208 27.70 5.86 -2.09
C PRO A 208 27.93 4.34 -2.19
N ALA A 209 29.05 3.86 -1.68
CA ALA A 209 29.32 2.43 -1.63
C ALA A 209 28.27 1.69 -0.79
N GLY A 210 27.75 0.59 -1.31
CA GLY A 210 26.78 -0.26 -0.62
C GLY A 210 25.59 -0.63 -1.49
N LYS A 211 24.91 -1.71 -1.08
CA LYS A 211 23.79 -2.28 -1.83
C LYS A 211 22.44 -1.65 -1.47
N TYR A 212 22.33 -1.12 -0.25
CA TYR A 212 21.09 -0.67 0.38
C TYR A 212 21.14 0.85 0.63
N LEU A 213 21.07 1.64 -0.44
CA LEU A 213 21.24 3.10 -0.39
C LEU A 213 20.21 3.82 0.47
N LEU A 214 18.99 3.29 0.55
CA LEU A 214 17.92 3.83 1.40
C LEU A 214 17.83 3.10 2.76
N GLY A 215 18.81 2.25 3.09
CA GLY A 215 18.96 1.61 4.39
C GLY A 215 18.11 0.35 4.62
N LEU A 216 17.17 0.05 3.74
CA LEU A 216 16.25 -1.09 3.87
C LEU A 216 16.96 -2.40 3.45
N LYS A 217 17.47 -3.14 4.44
CA LYS A 217 18.24 -4.37 4.21
C LYS A 217 17.31 -5.55 3.93
N ARG A 218 16.98 -5.75 2.66
CA ARG A 218 16.18 -6.88 2.18
C ARG A 218 16.82 -7.47 0.93
N SER A 219 17.08 -8.79 0.92
CA SER A 219 17.60 -9.50 -0.25
C SER A 219 16.71 -9.24 -1.47
N PHE A 220 17.28 -9.21 -2.66
CA PHE A 220 16.69 -8.84 -3.96
C PHE A 220 16.34 -7.34 -4.15
N TYR A 221 16.36 -6.51 -3.09
CA TYR A 221 16.12 -5.06 -3.21
C TYR A 221 17.44 -4.30 -3.13
N GLU A 222 18.39 -4.62 -4.02
CA GLU A 222 19.71 -4.01 -4.09
C GLU A 222 19.78 -2.93 -5.18
N GLY A 223 20.58 -1.89 -4.94
CA GLY A 223 20.77 -0.77 -5.86
C GLY A 223 19.66 0.30 -5.81
N PRO A 224 19.89 1.48 -6.45
CA PRO A 224 19.03 2.65 -6.27
C PRO A 224 17.56 2.42 -6.62
N TYR A 225 17.27 1.81 -7.77
CA TYR A 225 15.90 1.58 -8.22
C TYR A 225 15.12 0.66 -7.29
N LEU A 226 15.66 -0.53 -6.99
CA LEU A 226 14.93 -1.49 -6.15
C LEU A 226 14.83 -1.02 -4.70
N GLN A 227 15.81 -0.27 -4.21
CA GLN A 227 15.69 0.40 -2.90
C GLN A 227 14.60 1.45 -2.90
N LEU A 228 14.42 2.21 -3.99
CA LEU A 228 13.35 3.19 -4.13
C LEU A 228 11.97 2.51 -4.16
N VAL A 229 11.85 1.37 -4.86
CA VAL A 229 10.66 0.52 -4.87
C VAL A 229 10.31 0.02 -3.46
N LEU A 230 11.31 -0.49 -2.71
CA LEU A 230 11.08 -0.96 -1.35
C LEU A 230 10.71 0.17 -0.39
N ALA A 231 11.34 1.34 -0.56
CA ALA A 231 10.99 2.54 0.20
C ALA A 231 9.54 2.99 -0.09
N ALA A 232 9.13 3.01 -1.36
CA ALA A 232 7.78 3.35 -1.77
C ALA A 232 6.73 2.40 -1.16
N ASN A 233 6.97 1.08 -1.20
CA ASN A 233 6.13 0.12 -0.50
C ASN A 233 6.04 0.40 1.01
N THR A 234 7.19 0.68 1.64
CA THR A 234 7.24 0.93 3.09
C THR A 234 6.48 2.20 3.47
N LEU A 235 6.65 3.27 2.68
CA LEU A 235 5.93 4.52 2.86
C LEU A 235 4.42 4.34 2.69
N ASN A 236 3.98 3.66 1.64
CA ASN A 236 2.56 3.40 1.42
C ASN A 236 1.96 2.52 2.53
N ASN A 237 2.69 1.51 3.02
CA ASN A 237 2.23 0.71 4.16
C ASN A 237 1.98 1.58 5.39
N GLY A 238 2.86 2.52 5.72
CA GLY A 238 2.66 3.45 6.83
C GLY A 238 1.47 4.39 6.61
N TYR A 239 1.40 5.02 5.43
CA TYR A 239 0.38 6.00 5.07
C TYR A 239 -1.03 5.40 5.09
N TYR A 240 -1.24 4.33 4.32
CA TYR A 240 -2.57 3.75 4.15
C TYR A 240 -3.03 2.89 5.32
N SER A 241 -2.10 2.28 6.09
CA SER A 241 -2.47 1.64 7.35
C SER A 241 -2.96 2.67 8.38
N TRP A 242 -2.37 3.88 8.42
CA TRP A 242 -2.88 4.98 9.23
C TRP A 242 -4.24 5.48 8.75
N ARG A 243 -4.42 5.66 7.44
CA ARG A 243 -5.71 6.01 6.82
C ARG A 243 -6.82 5.01 7.15
N ALA A 244 -6.47 3.72 7.20
CA ALA A 244 -7.40 2.64 7.53
C ALA A 244 -7.66 2.46 9.03
N GLY A 245 -6.95 3.17 9.92
CA GLY A 245 -7.01 2.95 11.37
C GLY A 245 -6.28 1.68 11.84
N LYS A 246 -5.51 1.01 10.98
CA LYS A 246 -4.83 -0.26 11.29
C LYS A 246 -3.46 -0.09 11.95
N LEU A 247 -2.84 1.09 11.86
CA LEU A 247 -1.51 1.37 12.37
C LEU A 247 -1.60 2.20 13.66
N THR A 248 -1.87 1.56 14.77
CA THR A 248 -1.94 2.21 16.09
C THR A 248 -0.62 2.16 16.85
N GLU A 249 0.29 1.24 16.47
CA GLU A 249 1.61 1.09 17.05
C GLU A 249 2.59 0.39 16.09
N PHE A 250 3.88 0.58 16.29
CA PHE A 250 4.95 -0.14 15.57
C PHE A 250 6.25 -0.18 16.37
N GLU A 251 7.09 -1.17 16.09
CA GLU A 251 8.39 -1.35 16.74
C GLU A 251 9.51 -0.62 15.97
N LEU A 252 10.46 -0.05 16.72
CA LEU A 252 11.76 0.39 16.22
C LEU A 252 12.74 -0.79 16.08
N LEU A 253 13.94 -0.53 15.54
CA LEU A 253 14.96 -1.58 15.40
C LEU A 253 15.42 -2.20 16.75
N ASP A 254 15.35 -1.46 17.83
CA ASP A 254 15.69 -1.92 19.19
C ASP A 254 14.54 -2.60 19.93
N ARG A 255 13.42 -2.84 19.22
CA ARG A 255 12.18 -3.41 19.76
C ARG A 255 11.39 -2.48 20.69
N SER A 256 11.80 -1.24 20.87
CA SER A 256 10.95 -0.26 21.55
C SER A 256 9.68 0.01 20.75
N LEU A 257 8.56 0.12 21.48
CA LEU A 257 7.25 0.35 20.90
C LEU A 257 7.01 1.86 20.75
N ILE A 258 6.47 2.28 19.60
CA ILE A 258 6.01 3.64 19.34
C ILE A 258 4.52 3.60 19.01
N ARG A 259 3.75 4.51 19.63
CA ARG A 259 2.40 4.85 19.23
C ARG A 259 2.41 6.24 18.63
N PRO A 260 1.99 6.40 17.35
CA PRO A 260 1.83 7.74 16.80
C PRO A 260 0.85 8.58 17.62
N ASP A 261 1.13 9.88 17.74
CA ASP A 261 0.18 10.82 18.36
C ASP A 261 -1.13 10.81 17.53
N PRO A 262 -2.33 10.67 18.15
CA PRO A 262 -3.61 10.58 17.42
C PRO A 262 -3.93 11.78 16.51
N TRP A 263 -3.34 12.94 16.76
CA TRP A 263 -3.49 14.14 15.92
C TRP A 263 -2.53 14.20 14.74
N GLN A 264 -1.71 13.16 14.54
CA GLN A 264 -0.79 13.10 13.38
C GLN A 264 -1.56 12.99 12.06
N ASN A 265 -0.96 13.54 10.99
CA ASN A 265 -1.40 13.30 9.63
C ASN A 265 -0.72 12.05 9.03
N ALA A 266 -1.29 11.51 7.97
CA ALA A 266 -0.87 10.24 7.40
C ALA A 266 0.57 10.27 6.84
N ALA A 267 0.98 11.39 6.22
CA ALA A 267 2.34 11.56 5.71
C ALA A 267 3.39 11.49 6.82
N SER A 268 3.15 12.18 7.95
CA SER A 268 4.09 12.15 9.08
C SER A 268 4.18 10.77 9.72
N VAL A 269 3.06 10.07 9.91
CA VAL A 269 3.07 8.68 10.41
C VAL A 269 3.77 7.74 9.44
N SER A 270 3.58 7.92 8.15
CA SER A 270 4.31 7.16 7.11
C SER A 270 5.83 7.33 7.22
N LEU A 271 6.32 8.55 7.44
CA LEU A 271 7.75 8.80 7.64
C LEU A 271 8.25 8.19 8.96
N GLN A 272 7.47 8.31 10.04
CA GLN A 272 7.77 7.64 11.31
C GLN A 272 7.89 6.11 11.12
N TYR A 273 6.93 5.51 10.43
CA TYR A 273 6.94 4.08 10.11
C TYR A 273 8.13 3.70 9.23
N TYR A 274 8.47 4.48 8.18
CA TYR A 274 9.63 4.24 7.34
C TYR A 274 10.93 4.25 8.15
N PHE A 275 11.16 5.30 8.95
CA PHE A 275 12.37 5.43 9.73
C PHE A 275 12.46 4.42 10.89
N SER A 276 11.34 3.91 11.41
CA SER A 276 11.33 2.82 12.40
C SER A 276 11.97 1.54 11.88
N ARG A 277 11.92 1.32 10.53
CA ARG A 277 12.57 0.16 9.90
C ARG A 277 14.07 0.32 9.76
N LEU A 278 14.58 1.53 9.97
CA LEU A 278 15.99 1.89 9.75
C LEU A 278 16.74 2.23 11.03
N TYR A 279 16.07 2.84 12.01
CA TYR A 279 16.71 3.47 13.15
C TYR A 279 15.95 3.24 14.46
N ALA A 280 16.66 3.49 15.56
CA ALA A 280 16.11 3.56 16.90
C ALA A 280 16.78 4.72 17.67
N GLY A 281 16.26 5.06 18.85
CA GLY A 281 16.81 6.09 19.73
C GLY A 281 16.96 7.46 19.05
N ASP A 282 18.03 8.19 19.39
CA ASP A 282 18.27 9.57 18.90
C ASP A 282 18.26 9.69 17.37
N LYS A 283 18.78 8.67 16.66
CA LYS A 283 18.81 8.70 15.21
C LYS A 283 17.42 8.63 14.60
N TYR A 284 16.52 7.84 15.19
CA TYR A 284 15.12 7.81 14.78
C TYR A 284 14.47 9.18 14.99
N HIS A 285 14.57 9.73 16.20
CA HIS A 285 13.98 11.04 16.53
C HIS A 285 14.54 12.19 15.67
N ALA A 286 15.84 12.19 15.40
CA ALA A 286 16.46 13.16 14.49
C ALA A 286 15.90 13.05 13.07
N SER A 287 15.68 11.82 12.56
CA SER A 287 15.21 11.61 11.19
C SER A 287 13.76 12.09 10.96
N ILE A 288 12.90 11.96 11.97
CA ILE A 288 11.48 12.38 11.89
C ILE A 288 11.25 13.80 12.43
N GLY A 289 12.25 14.42 13.05
CA GLY A 289 12.20 15.77 13.62
C GLY A 289 12.41 16.86 12.57
N PRO A 290 12.37 18.14 13.01
CA PRO A 290 12.44 19.30 12.12
C PRO A 290 13.76 19.40 11.34
N GLU A 291 14.86 18.87 11.86
CA GLU A 291 16.18 18.88 11.19
C GLU A 291 16.44 17.59 10.38
N GLY A 292 15.48 16.68 10.30
CA GLY A 292 15.57 15.44 9.54
C GLY A 292 15.16 15.60 8.06
N LEU A 293 14.38 14.64 7.56
CA LEU A 293 13.88 14.66 6.17
C LEU A 293 13.07 15.93 5.86
N ALA A 294 12.32 16.44 6.83
CA ALA A 294 11.53 17.67 6.69
C ALA A 294 12.42 18.87 6.28
N ARG A 295 13.61 19.02 6.90
CA ARG A 295 14.57 20.07 6.54
C ARG A 295 15.12 19.88 5.12
N VAL A 296 15.43 18.66 4.73
CA VAL A 296 15.91 18.36 3.37
C VAL A 296 14.83 18.70 2.35
N TYR A 297 13.58 18.30 2.59
CA TYR A 297 12.45 18.64 1.72
C TYR A 297 12.30 20.16 1.57
N GLN A 298 12.31 20.88 2.69
CA GLN A 298 12.18 22.34 2.70
C GLN A 298 13.32 23.04 1.96
N ASN A 299 14.57 22.58 2.12
CA ASN A 299 15.73 23.14 1.43
C ASN A 299 15.66 22.94 -0.10
N LEU A 300 15.07 21.84 -0.56
CA LEU A 300 14.97 21.52 -1.99
C LEU A 300 13.76 22.20 -2.66
N PHE A 301 12.64 22.29 -1.97
CA PHE A 301 11.35 22.63 -2.59
C PHE A 301 10.59 23.78 -1.92
N GLY A 302 11.13 24.33 -0.83
CA GLY A 302 10.43 25.33 -0.02
C GLY A 302 9.54 24.71 1.06
N ASP A 303 8.88 25.57 1.83
CA ASP A 303 8.01 25.14 2.93
C ASP A 303 6.71 24.51 2.38
N PRO A 304 6.50 23.20 2.58
CA PRO A 304 5.31 22.55 2.05
C PRO A 304 4.01 22.95 2.78
N TRP A 305 4.10 23.54 3.97
CA TRP A 305 2.93 23.97 4.75
C TRP A 305 2.30 25.27 4.23
N LEU A 306 2.95 25.95 3.27
CA LEU A 306 2.37 27.12 2.58
C LEU A 306 1.36 26.73 1.50
N ASP A 307 1.38 25.50 1.02
CA ASP A 307 0.38 24.96 0.11
C ASP A 307 -0.79 24.38 0.92
N SER A 308 -2.00 24.80 0.60
CA SER A 308 -3.25 24.39 1.26
C SER A 308 -4.10 23.43 0.41
N THR A 309 -3.48 22.73 -0.54
CA THR A 309 -4.17 21.79 -1.41
C THR A 309 -4.85 20.68 -0.60
N ILE A 310 -6.15 20.54 -0.79
CA ILE A 310 -6.95 19.46 -0.21
C ILE A 310 -6.92 18.26 -1.14
N ILE A 311 -6.41 17.12 -0.67
CA ILE A 311 -6.39 15.87 -1.46
C ILE A 311 -7.78 15.25 -1.46
N LEU A 312 -8.35 14.96 -0.29
CA LEU A 312 -9.67 14.36 -0.15
C LEU A 312 -10.62 15.36 0.51
N PRO A 313 -11.68 15.79 -0.19
CA PRO A 313 -12.70 16.67 0.39
C PRO A 313 -13.59 15.90 1.38
N GLY A 314 -14.39 16.63 2.15
CA GLY A 314 -15.42 16.02 3.00
C GLY A 314 -16.55 15.40 2.19
N SER A 315 -17.14 14.32 2.73
CA SER A 315 -18.26 13.59 2.12
C SER A 315 -18.01 13.18 0.66
N LEU A 316 -16.75 12.79 0.36
CA LEU A 316 -16.38 12.33 -0.97
C LEU A 316 -17.27 11.16 -1.40
N GLN A 317 -17.77 11.21 -2.61
CA GLN A 317 -18.65 10.19 -3.18
C GLN A 317 -17.97 9.54 -4.39
N GLN A 318 -18.05 8.21 -4.46
CA GLN A 318 -17.66 7.50 -5.67
C GLN A 318 -18.65 7.78 -6.79
N PRO A 319 -18.20 8.05 -8.04
CA PRO A 319 -19.11 8.09 -9.19
C PRO A 319 -19.75 6.72 -9.46
N ALA A 320 -20.83 6.69 -10.24
CA ALA A 320 -21.44 5.44 -10.66
C ALA A 320 -20.45 4.60 -11.48
N LEU A 321 -20.16 3.40 -11.04
CA LEU A 321 -19.24 2.47 -11.70
C LEU A 321 -19.96 1.17 -12.08
N ARG A 322 -19.59 0.63 -13.25
CA ARG A 322 -19.96 -0.71 -13.70
C ARG A 322 -18.90 -1.73 -13.32
N PHE A 323 -19.23 -3.01 -13.47
CA PHE A 323 -18.19 -4.05 -13.47
C PHE A 323 -17.22 -3.88 -14.65
N PRO A 324 -15.94 -4.32 -14.50
CA PRO A 324 -14.92 -4.17 -15.54
C PRO A 324 -15.04 -5.19 -16.68
N PHE A 325 -16.25 -5.65 -17.00
CA PHE A 325 -16.53 -6.62 -18.06
C PHE A 325 -17.90 -6.37 -18.70
N LEU A 326 -18.13 -6.95 -19.87
CA LEU A 326 -19.30 -6.71 -20.69
C LEU A 326 -20.60 -7.04 -19.95
N GLN A 327 -21.63 -6.21 -20.18
CA GLN A 327 -22.97 -6.44 -19.64
C GLN A 327 -23.54 -7.78 -20.13
N GLY A 328 -24.24 -8.47 -19.25
CA GLY A 328 -24.78 -9.81 -19.48
C GLY A 328 -23.76 -10.93 -19.30
N HIS A 329 -22.49 -10.62 -19.13
CA HIS A 329 -21.44 -11.60 -18.85
C HIS A 329 -21.32 -11.88 -17.34
N ILE A 330 -20.87 -13.09 -17.03
CA ILE A 330 -20.65 -13.57 -15.68
C ILE A 330 -19.15 -13.80 -15.49
N TRP A 331 -18.55 -13.10 -14.52
CA TRP A 331 -17.15 -13.29 -14.13
C TRP A 331 -17.06 -13.68 -12.65
N ALA A 332 -15.97 -14.32 -12.28
CA ALA A 332 -15.69 -14.66 -10.90
C ALA A 332 -15.05 -13.48 -10.16
N TYR A 333 -15.45 -13.23 -8.94
CA TYR A 333 -14.79 -12.34 -7.99
C TYR A 333 -13.63 -13.08 -7.35
N THR A 334 -12.43 -12.97 -7.94
CA THR A 334 -11.30 -13.83 -7.62
C THR A 334 -10.42 -13.30 -6.50
N SER A 335 -10.52 -12.01 -6.19
CA SER A 335 -9.80 -11.43 -5.05
C SER A 335 -10.56 -10.26 -4.45
N GLY A 336 -10.75 -10.28 -3.12
CA GLY A 336 -11.21 -9.16 -2.32
C GLY A 336 -10.15 -8.07 -2.19
N PRO A 337 -10.35 -7.08 -1.28
CA PRO A 337 -9.44 -5.96 -1.12
C PRO A 337 -7.98 -6.39 -0.95
N HIS A 338 -7.13 -5.88 -1.84
CA HIS A 338 -5.68 -6.14 -1.82
C HIS A 338 -4.91 -4.96 -2.40
N THR A 339 -3.59 -5.08 -2.46
CA THR A 339 -2.67 -4.02 -2.89
C THR A 339 -3.06 -3.41 -4.22
N GLY A 340 -3.21 -2.09 -4.28
CA GLY A 340 -3.46 -1.37 -5.54
C GLY A 340 -2.26 -1.42 -6.49
N TRP A 341 -1.04 -1.28 -5.96
CA TRP A 341 0.22 -1.46 -6.68
C TRP A 341 1.35 -1.79 -5.69
N GLY A 342 2.24 -2.71 -6.07
CA GLY A 342 3.39 -3.11 -5.24
C GLY A 342 3.06 -4.21 -4.25
N SER A 343 3.25 -3.99 -2.93
CA SER A 343 2.99 -4.98 -1.89
C SER A 343 2.54 -4.36 -0.57
N GLY A 344 1.57 -4.99 0.09
CA GLY A 344 0.97 -4.49 1.32
C GLY A 344 -0.14 -3.47 1.06
N GLU A 345 -0.29 -2.48 1.95
CA GLU A 345 -1.25 -1.39 1.75
C GLU A 345 -0.81 -0.44 0.60
N PRO A 346 -1.78 0.23 -0.08
CA PRO A 346 -3.22 0.26 0.19
C PRO A 346 -3.97 -0.97 -0.34
N TYR A 347 -4.92 -1.51 0.43
CA TYR A 347 -5.87 -2.51 -0.08
C TYR A 347 -6.96 -1.82 -0.90
N ALA A 348 -6.57 -1.34 -2.07
CA ALA A 348 -7.37 -0.50 -2.95
C ALA A 348 -7.97 -1.23 -4.14
N ALA A 349 -7.55 -2.47 -4.39
CA ALA A 349 -7.89 -3.21 -5.60
C ALA A 349 -8.81 -4.40 -5.37
N LEU A 350 -9.48 -4.81 -6.45
CA LEU A 350 -10.31 -6.02 -6.59
C LEU A 350 -9.93 -6.73 -7.87
N ASP A 351 -10.04 -8.08 -7.89
CA ASP A 351 -9.81 -8.88 -9.10
C ASP A 351 -11.07 -9.57 -9.58
N PHE A 352 -11.22 -9.59 -10.91
CA PHE A 352 -12.29 -10.31 -11.61
C PHE A 352 -11.70 -11.13 -12.76
N ALA A 353 -12.13 -12.38 -12.89
CA ALA A 353 -11.69 -13.28 -13.94
C ALA A 353 -12.86 -13.83 -14.74
N PRO A 354 -12.74 -14.00 -16.07
CA PRO A 354 -13.73 -14.73 -16.84
C PRO A 354 -13.77 -16.18 -16.38
N ALA A 355 -14.97 -16.78 -16.33
CA ALA A 355 -15.14 -18.18 -16.00
C ALA A 355 -14.36 -19.06 -17.01
N SER A 356 -13.57 -19.99 -16.50
CA SER A 356 -12.72 -20.88 -17.32
C SER A 356 -12.49 -22.21 -16.61
N ASP A 357 -12.44 -23.28 -17.40
CA ASP A 357 -11.98 -24.61 -16.95
C ASP A 357 -10.45 -24.72 -16.94
N VAL A 358 -9.74 -23.68 -17.45
CA VAL A 358 -8.28 -23.60 -17.51
C VAL A 358 -7.77 -22.77 -16.34
N SER A 359 -6.93 -23.36 -15.51
CA SER A 359 -6.22 -22.64 -14.45
C SER A 359 -4.96 -21.95 -14.97
N GLY A 360 -4.54 -20.89 -14.29
CA GLY A 360 -3.34 -20.14 -14.64
C GLY A 360 -3.57 -19.14 -15.78
N CYS A 361 -2.52 -18.85 -16.54
CA CYS A 361 -2.56 -17.89 -17.63
C CYS A 361 -3.06 -18.53 -18.92
N PHE A 362 -4.13 -18.00 -19.50
CA PHE A 362 -4.70 -18.46 -20.75
C PHE A 362 -5.16 -17.29 -21.63
N THR A 363 -5.29 -17.54 -22.93
CA THR A 363 -5.87 -16.58 -23.86
C THR A 363 -7.39 -16.68 -23.82
N VAL A 364 -8.05 -15.56 -23.59
CA VAL A 364 -9.51 -15.48 -23.47
C VAL A 364 -10.22 -15.52 -24.83
N ALA A 365 -11.49 -15.90 -24.84
CA ALA A 365 -12.35 -15.79 -26.02
C ALA A 365 -12.54 -14.31 -26.43
N ARG A 366 -12.82 -14.09 -27.73
CA ARG A 366 -12.88 -12.74 -28.32
C ARG A 366 -13.95 -11.82 -27.77
N ASP A 367 -14.93 -12.33 -27.07
CA ASP A 367 -16.03 -11.60 -26.44
C ASP A 367 -15.81 -11.31 -24.95
N LEU A 368 -14.68 -11.75 -24.37
CA LEU A 368 -14.36 -11.58 -22.96
C LEU A 368 -13.43 -10.38 -22.72
N TYR A 369 -13.87 -9.20 -23.11
CA TYR A 369 -13.12 -7.96 -22.90
C TYR A 369 -13.20 -7.47 -21.45
N THR A 370 -12.08 -6.90 -20.98
CA THR A 370 -12.08 -5.90 -19.92
C THR A 370 -12.69 -4.61 -20.49
N THR A 371 -13.62 -3.99 -19.75
CA THR A 371 -14.33 -2.80 -20.19
C THR A 371 -14.12 -1.60 -19.27
N ALA A 372 -14.30 -0.40 -19.82
CA ALA A 372 -14.31 0.83 -19.05
C ALA A 372 -15.46 0.81 -18.03
N MET A 373 -15.15 1.02 -16.76
CA MET A 373 -16.14 1.02 -15.66
C MET A 373 -16.97 2.31 -15.62
N ALA A 374 -16.50 3.37 -16.27
CA ALA A 374 -17.17 4.67 -16.41
C ALA A 374 -16.76 5.34 -17.72
N ASP A 375 -17.44 6.45 -18.06
CA ASP A 375 -17.00 7.36 -19.13
C ASP A 375 -15.69 8.03 -18.73
N GLY A 376 -14.75 8.21 -19.66
CA GLY A 376 -13.48 8.89 -19.35
C GLY A 376 -12.53 9.00 -20.54
N LEU A 377 -11.32 9.47 -20.24
CA LEU A 377 -10.20 9.61 -21.17
C LEU A 377 -9.06 8.68 -20.76
N ILE A 378 -8.50 7.92 -21.69
CA ILE A 378 -7.31 7.09 -21.43
C ILE A 378 -6.08 7.99 -21.39
N VAL A 379 -5.47 8.15 -20.23
CA VAL A 379 -4.31 9.03 -20.03
C VAL A 379 -2.98 8.28 -19.92
N ARG A 380 -3.04 6.97 -19.60
CA ARG A 380 -1.88 6.06 -19.64
C ARG A 380 -2.33 4.67 -20.10
N ALA A 381 -1.49 4.00 -20.90
CA ALA A 381 -1.75 2.63 -21.39
C ALA A 381 -0.43 1.95 -21.73
N ASP A 382 0.14 1.25 -20.76
CA ASP A 382 1.41 0.52 -20.87
C ASP A 382 1.35 -0.82 -20.12
N ILE A 383 2.48 -1.50 -20.00
CA ILE A 383 2.54 -2.80 -19.31
C ILE A 383 2.20 -2.67 -17.81
N ASP A 384 2.39 -1.51 -17.23
CA ASP A 384 2.13 -1.23 -15.83
C ASP A 384 0.66 -0.82 -15.55
N GLY A 385 -0.18 -0.74 -16.60
CA GLY A 385 -1.61 -0.56 -16.48
C GLY A 385 -2.25 0.41 -17.48
N VAL A 386 -3.57 0.40 -17.48
CA VAL A 386 -4.41 1.38 -18.19
C VAL A 386 -5.05 2.30 -17.15
N ILE A 387 -4.92 3.60 -17.37
CA ILE A 387 -5.47 4.64 -16.51
C ILE A 387 -6.58 5.36 -17.27
N LEU A 388 -7.78 5.34 -16.68
CA LEU A 388 -8.97 6.03 -17.16
C LEU A 388 -9.25 7.24 -16.26
N ASP A 389 -9.09 8.42 -16.80
CA ASP A 389 -9.37 9.71 -16.17
C ASP A 389 -10.84 10.07 -16.40
N LEU A 390 -11.61 10.26 -15.31
CA LEU A 390 -13.06 10.42 -15.39
C LEU A 390 -13.50 11.88 -15.63
N ASP A 391 -12.72 12.88 -15.20
CA ASP A 391 -13.03 14.30 -15.46
C ASP A 391 -12.44 14.80 -16.79
N LYS A 392 -11.57 13.99 -17.41
CA LYS A 392 -11.00 14.17 -18.75
C LYS A 392 -10.11 15.40 -18.89
N ASP A 393 -9.49 15.84 -17.82
CA ASP A 393 -8.53 16.95 -17.85
C ASP A 393 -7.16 16.52 -18.40
N GLY A 394 -6.93 15.21 -18.52
CA GLY A 394 -5.72 14.61 -19.07
C GLY A 394 -4.63 14.35 -18.05
N ASP A 395 -4.89 14.47 -16.76
CA ASP A 395 -3.93 14.30 -15.68
C ASP A 395 -4.40 13.25 -14.66
N GLU A 396 -3.66 12.14 -14.50
CA GLU A 396 -4.01 11.08 -13.53
C GLU A 396 -3.85 11.52 -12.04
N ARG A 397 -3.40 12.75 -11.79
CA ARG A 397 -3.17 13.31 -10.45
C ARG A 397 -4.34 14.14 -9.93
N THR A 398 -5.38 14.32 -10.73
CA THR A 398 -6.58 15.12 -10.43
C THR A 398 -7.84 14.28 -10.53
N GLY A 399 -8.86 14.63 -9.77
CA GLY A 399 -10.18 13.99 -9.85
C GLY A 399 -10.18 12.49 -9.58
N TRP A 400 -11.25 11.83 -10.03
CA TRP A 400 -11.40 10.38 -9.97
C TRP A 400 -10.70 9.72 -11.16
N VAL A 401 -9.89 8.72 -10.85
CA VAL A 401 -9.13 7.92 -11.82
C VAL A 401 -9.33 6.43 -11.53
N LEU A 402 -9.54 5.64 -12.58
CA LEU A 402 -9.60 4.18 -12.52
C LEU A 402 -8.32 3.57 -13.09
N PHE A 403 -7.80 2.61 -12.36
CA PHE A 403 -6.61 1.83 -12.70
C PHE A 403 -7.00 0.42 -13.08
N TYR A 404 -6.49 -0.09 -14.21
CA TYR A 404 -6.67 -1.45 -14.68
C TYR A 404 -5.31 -2.08 -14.94
N LEU A 405 -5.02 -3.22 -14.31
CA LEU A 405 -3.81 -3.99 -14.54
C LEU A 405 -4.14 -5.31 -15.24
N HIS A 406 -3.13 -5.97 -15.77
CA HIS A 406 -3.24 -7.23 -16.50
C HIS A 406 -4.05 -7.15 -17.80
N THR A 407 -3.92 -6.02 -18.50
CA THR A 407 -4.50 -5.85 -19.83
C THR A 407 -3.48 -6.26 -20.90
N ALA A 408 -3.84 -7.23 -21.76
CA ALA A 408 -2.95 -7.78 -22.79
C ALA A 408 -2.43 -6.72 -23.77
N THR A 409 -1.13 -6.73 -24.06
CA THR A 409 -0.44 -5.73 -24.89
C THR A 409 -1.00 -5.65 -26.31
N ASP A 410 -1.39 -6.80 -26.90
CA ASP A 410 -1.88 -6.89 -28.28
C ASP A 410 -3.29 -6.33 -28.51
N SER A 411 -4.03 -6.11 -27.43
CA SER A 411 -5.42 -5.60 -27.46
C SER A 411 -5.64 -4.34 -26.66
N ARG A 412 -4.59 -3.85 -25.99
CA ARG A 412 -4.67 -2.68 -25.10
C ARG A 412 -5.04 -1.42 -25.86
N ILE A 413 -6.00 -0.67 -25.31
CA ILE A 413 -6.41 0.62 -25.81
C ILE A 413 -5.23 1.61 -25.80
N PHE A 414 -5.28 2.64 -26.65
CA PHE A 414 -4.23 3.65 -26.75
C PHE A 414 -4.57 4.93 -25.96
N VAL A 415 -3.54 5.65 -25.55
CA VAL A 415 -3.63 6.95 -24.86
C VAL A 415 -4.32 7.99 -25.74
N GLY A 416 -5.13 8.84 -25.14
CA GLY A 416 -5.90 9.88 -25.81
C GLY A 416 -7.26 9.42 -26.35
N LYS A 417 -7.61 8.13 -26.17
CA LYS A 417 -8.94 7.63 -26.55
C LYS A 417 -9.95 7.96 -25.46
N GLU A 418 -11.03 8.68 -25.83
CA GLU A 418 -12.22 8.74 -24.99
C GLU A 418 -13.02 7.45 -25.12
N VAL A 419 -13.53 6.97 -23.98
CA VAL A 419 -14.37 5.76 -23.89
C VAL A 419 -15.63 6.04 -23.09
N LYS A 420 -16.66 5.26 -23.41
CA LYS A 420 -17.91 5.18 -22.64
C LYS A 420 -17.89 3.96 -21.72
N ALA A 421 -18.63 4.05 -20.62
CA ALA A 421 -18.83 2.91 -19.72
C ALA A 421 -19.32 1.67 -20.49
N GLY A 422 -18.60 0.56 -20.33
CA GLY A 422 -18.86 -0.70 -21.04
C GLY A 422 -18.12 -0.85 -22.38
N GLU A 423 -17.40 0.17 -22.89
CA GLU A 423 -16.56 0.01 -24.07
C GLU A 423 -15.30 -0.81 -23.75
N PRO A 424 -14.86 -1.70 -24.67
CA PRO A 424 -13.64 -2.51 -24.48
C PRO A 424 -12.38 -1.64 -24.34
N ILE A 425 -11.50 -2.01 -23.37
CA ILE A 425 -10.18 -1.41 -23.17
C ILE A 425 -9.04 -2.39 -23.40
N GLY A 426 -9.33 -3.66 -23.58
CA GLY A 426 -8.38 -4.75 -23.87
C GLY A 426 -8.86 -6.09 -23.34
N TYR A 427 -8.08 -7.15 -23.55
CA TYR A 427 -8.36 -8.46 -22.95
C TYR A 427 -7.70 -8.59 -21.58
N PRO A 428 -8.35 -9.27 -20.61
CA PRO A 428 -7.67 -9.67 -19.39
C PRO A 428 -6.54 -10.65 -19.71
N SER A 429 -5.46 -10.58 -18.94
CA SER A 429 -4.26 -11.39 -19.16
C SER A 429 -3.51 -11.67 -17.86
N CYS A 430 -2.26 -12.12 -17.97
CA CYS A 430 -1.29 -12.15 -16.87
C CYS A 430 -0.15 -11.14 -17.06
N GLU A 431 -0.25 -10.27 -18.05
CA GLU A 431 0.80 -9.29 -18.33
C GLU A 431 0.80 -8.17 -17.29
N GLY A 432 1.98 -7.62 -17.03
CA GLY A 432 2.17 -6.59 -16.02
C GLY A 432 2.10 -7.13 -14.59
N GLY A 433 3.04 -6.73 -13.75
CA GLY A 433 3.07 -7.13 -12.35
C GLY A 433 3.19 -8.64 -12.12
N SER A 434 2.69 -9.12 -10.98
CA SER A 434 2.66 -10.55 -10.62
C SER A 434 1.22 -11.07 -10.70
N SER A 435 1.03 -12.18 -11.43
CA SER A 435 -0.28 -12.80 -11.62
C SER A 435 -0.17 -14.31 -11.52
N THR A 436 -1.17 -14.97 -10.93
CA THR A 436 -1.31 -16.43 -10.85
C THR A 436 -2.25 -17.00 -11.89
N GLY A 437 -3.04 -16.15 -12.55
CA GLY A 437 -4.02 -16.53 -13.58
C GLY A 437 -4.57 -15.34 -14.34
N THR A 438 -5.22 -15.61 -15.47
CA THR A 438 -5.83 -14.56 -16.31
C THR A 438 -6.98 -13.87 -15.59
N HIS A 439 -6.83 -12.56 -15.33
CA HIS A 439 -7.83 -11.72 -14.68
C HIS A 439 -7.66 -10.25 -15.05
N VAL A 440 -8.56 -9.40 -14.61
CA VAL A 440 -8.38 -7.96 -14.51
C VAL A 440 -8.32 -7.53 -13.06
N HIS A 441 -7.35 -6.71 -12.73
CA HIS A 441 -7.18 -6.06 -11.47
C HIS A 441 -7.61 -4.60 -11.59
N VAL A 442 -8.51 -4.13 -10.73
CA VAL A 442 -9.06 -2.76 -10.78
C VAL A 442 -8.89 -2.05 -9.46
N ALA A 443 -8.48 -0.78 -9.52
CA ALA A 443 -8.37 0.09 -8.35
C ALA A 443 -8.82 1.52 -8.69
N ARG A 444 -8.94 2.37 -7.65
CA ARG A 444 -9.38 3.77 -7.78
C ARG A 444 -8.41 4.71 -7.10
N LYS A 445 -8.24 5.91 -7.68
CA LYS A 445 -7.58 7.05 -7.05
C LYS A 445 -8.51 8.26 -7.06
N TYR A 446 -8.30 9.17 -6.12
CA TYR A 446 -8.86 10.51 -6.16
C TYR A 446 -7.75 11.52 -5.82
N ASN A 447 -7.53 12.50 -6.68
CA ASN A 447 -6.41 13.45 -6.57
C ASN A 447 -5.07 12.74 -6.31
N GLY A 448 -4.83 11.63 -7.01
CA GLY A 448 -3.64 10.79 -6.86
C GLY A 448 -3.65 9.85 -5.64
N GLU A 449 -4.45 10.08 -4.61
CA GLU A 449 -4.52 9.18 -3.44
C GLU A 449 -5.30 7.90 -3.78
N TRP A 450 -4.73 6.73 -3.46
CA TRP A 450 -5.44 5.47 -3.60
C TRP A 450 -6.63 5.41 -2.64
N ILE A 451 -7.79 5.06 -3.16
CA ILE A 451 -9.01 4.89 -2.37
C ILE A 451 -9.15 3.41 -1.99
N LEU A 452 -9.23 3.13 -0.69
CA LEU A 452 -9.38 1.76 -0.19
C LEU A 452 -10.62 1.09 -0.79
N ALA A 453 -10.49 -0.19 -1.14
CA ALA A 453 -11.58 -0.92 -1.79
C ALA A 453 -12.75 -1.21 -0.84
N ALA A 454 -12.51 -1.28 0.47
CA ALA A 454 -13.52 -1.42 1.52
C ALA A 454 -13.48 -0.23 2.49
N GLY A 455 -14.47 -0.13 3.38
CA GLY A 455 -14.61 0.95 4.36
C GLY A 455 -15.60 2.02 3.93
N PRO A 456 -15.52 3.25 4.47
CA PRO A 456 -16.50 4.31 4.21
C PRO A 456 -16.66 4.71 2.74
N LEU A 457 -15.60 4.57 1.95
CA LEU A 457 -15.59 4.79 0.49
C LEU A 457 -15.45 3.47 -0.27
N ALA A 458 -16.10 2.41 0.19
CA ALA A 458 -16.05 1.10 -0.45
C ALA A 458 -16.35 1.15 -1.95
N PHE A 459 -15.75 0.26 -2.74
CA PHE A 459 -16.18 0.05 -4.12
C PHE A 459 -17.67 -0.27 -4.16
N ASN A 460 -18.39 0.42 -5.02
CA ASN A 460 -19.77 0.14 -5.37
C ASN A 460 -19.84 -0.08 -6.89
N LEU A 461 -20.06 -1.30 -7.31
CA LEU A 461 -20.12 -1.73 -8.70
C LEU A 461 -21.56 -2.18 -9.00
N GLU A 462 -22.32 -1.36 -9.71
CA GLU A 462 -23.74 -1.67 -10.05
C GLU A 462 -24.59 -2.03 -8.80
N GLY A 463 -24.33 -1.36 -7.66
CA GLY A 463 -25.01 -1.62 -6.39
C GLY A 463 -24.37 -2.73 -5.54
N TRP A 464 -23.35 -3.42 -6.02
CA TRP A 464 -22.54 -4.33 -5.21
C TRP A 464 -21.48 -3.55 -4.43
N VAL A 465 -21.57 -3.58 -3.11
CA VAL A 465 -20.66 -2.87 -2.21
C VAL A 465 -19.62 -3.85 -1.65
N THR A 466 -18.35 -3.44 -1.69
CA THR A 466 -17.24 -4.27 -1.21
C THR A 466 -17.13 -4.22 0.31
N GLY A 467 -17.08 -5.39 0.94
CA GLY A 467 -16.62 -5.59 2.32
C GLY A 467 -15.20 -6.14 2.36
N GLY A 468 -14.41 -5.72 3.35
CA GLY A 468 -13.07 -6.27 3.60
C GLY A 468 -13.13 -7.55 4.43
N GLY A 469 -12.07 -8.37 4.37
CA GLY A 469 -11.76 -9.47 5.27
C GLY A 469 -10.66 -9.09 6.26
N GLU A 470 -10.21 -10.06 7.06
CA GLU A 470 -9.09 -9.88 8.00
C GLU A 470 -7.74 -9.80 7.26
N LEU A 471 -7.60 -10.56 6.20
CA LEU A 471 -6.38 -10.63 5.40
C LEU A 471 -6.57 -10.01 4.02
N ALA A 472 -5.46 -9.66 3.38
CA ALA A 472 -5.45 -9.26 1.98
C ALA A 472 -6.09 -10.34 1.10
N ARG A 473 -6.85 -9.94 0.08
CA ARG A 473 -7.59 -10.79 -0.86
C ARG A 473 -8.88 -11.42 -0.31
N GLU A 474 -9.08 -11.40 0.98
CA GLU A 474 -10.38 -11.76 1.58
C GLU A 474 -11.36 -10.60 1.46
N GLY A 475 -12.63 -10.92 1.27
CA GLY A 475 -13.68 -9.90 1.24
C GLY A 475 -14.94 -10.38 0.55
N THR A 476 -15.92 -9.50 0.54
CA THR A 476 -17.26 -9.79 -0.01
C THR A 476 -17.71 -8.69 -0.96
N LEU A 477 -18.60 -9.04 -1.88
CA LEU A 477 -19.48 -8.11 -2.58
C LEU A 477 -20.90 -8.34 -2.08
N THR A 478 -21.57 -7.29 -1.62
CA THR A 478 -22.91 -7.37 -1.04
C THR A 478 -23.89 -6.46 -1.80
N ARG A 479 -25.07 -7.00 -2.19
CA ARG A 479 -26.17 -6.23 -2.79
C ARG A 479 -27.51 -6.71 -2.21
N GLY A 480 -28.08 -5.91 -1.33
CA GLY A 480 -29.25 -6.32 -0.55
C GLY A 480 -28.94 -7.56 0.30
N ALA A 481 -29.68 -8.65 0.08
CA ALA A 481 -29.45 -9.93 0.78
C ALA A 481 -28.43 -10.85 0.08
N LEU A 482 -27.94 -10.47 -1.09
CA LEU A 482 -26.97 -11.27 -1.85
C LEU A 482 -25.56 -10.97 -1.36
N VAL A 483 -24.78 -12.01 -1.12
CA VAL A 483 -23.37 -11.92 -0.71
C VAL A 483 -22.56 -12.87 -1.57
N VAL A 484 -21.49 -12.35 -2.17
CA VAL A 484 -20.48 -13.13 -2.92
C VAL A 484 -19.15 -12.96 -2.19
N THR A 485 -18.53 -14.07 -1.82
CA THR A 485 -17.22 -14.07 -1.14
C THR A 485 -16.11 -14.29 -2.16
N ALA A 486 -15.05 -13.50 -2.07
CA ALA A 486 -13.87 -13.63 -2.90
C ALA A 486 -13.19 -14.99 -2.71
N CYS A 487 -12.72 -15.59 -3.80
CA CYS A 487 -11.92 -16.81 -3.78
C CYS A 487 -10.99 -16.83 -5.00
N GLU A 488 -9.74 -17.23 -4.82
CA GLU A 488 -8.84 -17.54 -5.96
C GLU A 488 -9.33 -18.80 -6.72
N CYS A 489 -10.60 -18.79 -7.11
CA CYS A 489 -11.31 -19.87 -7.79
C CYS A 489 -12.38 -19.27 -8.71
N SER A 490 -13.02 -20.09 -9.54
CA SER A 490 -14.11 -19.70 -10.46
C SER A 490 -15.43 -20.43 -10.17
N ASP A 491 -15.63 -20.85 -8.93
CA ASP A 491 -16.85 -21.52 -8.49
C ASP A 491 -18.09 -20.65 -8.66
N PHE A 492 -19.25 -21.23 -8.83
CA PHE A 492 -20.53 -20.51 -8.96
C PHE A 492 -20.79 -19.55 -7.80
N SER A 493 -20.33 -19.88 -6.60
CA SER A 493 -20.50 -19.05 -5.40
C SER A 493 -19.70 -17.72 -5.45
N THR A 494 -18.71 -17.61 -6.35
CA THR A 494 -17.90 -16.40 -6.53
C THR A 494 -18.30 -15.57 -7.73
N GLN A 495 -19.31 -16.01 -8.49
CA GLN A 495 -19.70 -15.39 -9.75
C GLN A 495 -20.60 -14.20 -9.53
N VAL A 496 -20.34 -13.15 -10.29
CA VAL A 496 -21.16 -11.94 -10.39
C VAL A 496 -21.51 -11.67 -11.85
N ILE A 497 -22.72 -11.13 -12.07
CA ILE A 497 -23.20 -10.73 -13.38
C ILE A 497 -23.23 -9.20 -13.48
N SER A 498 -22.69 -8.64 -14.57
CA SER A 498 -22.95 -7.25 -14.92
C SER A 498 -24.33 -7.13 -15.55
N GLU A 499 -25.23 -6.38 -14.93
CA GLU A 499 -26.63 -6.32 -15.33
C GLU A 499 -26.82 -5.46 -16.58
N VAL A 500 -27.67 -5.93 -17.48
CA VAL A 500 -28.14 -5.12 -18.61
C VAL A 500 -29.08 -4.05 -18.06
N SER A 501 -28.69 -2.76 -18.17
CA SER A 501 -29.57 -1.66 -17.77
C SER A 501 -30.91 -1.78 -18.54
N SER A 502 -31.98 -2.07 -17.85
CA SER A 502 -33.33 -1.90 -18.42
C SER A 502 -33.52 -0.40 -18.70
N LYS A 503 -33.53 -0.03 -19.97
CA LYS A 503 -33.87 1.33 -20.43
C LYS A 503 -35.28 1.70 -20.02
#